data_5934b2d3326f62d898b9b464d12f9c7e
#
_entry.id   5934b2d3326f62d898b9b464d12f9c7e
#
_cell.length_a   1.000
_cell.length_b   1.000
_cell.length_c   1.000
_cell.angle_alpha   90.00
_cell.angle_beta   90.00
_cell.angle_gamma   90.00
#
_symmetry.space_group_name_H-M   'P 1'
#
loop_
_entity.id
_entity.type
_entity.pdbx_description
1 polymer ?
#
loop_
_entity_poly.entity_id
_entity_poly.type
_entity_poly.pdbx_seq_one_letter_code
_entity_poly.pdbx_strand_id
1 'polypeptide(L)'
;MLSDLKDFSCRSWFVRKLIAPVLISREIVSIRRLKGISGIAQHAVRVGPSMLAIEYIEGRSLDKVAPASVTPEFLEKLEALIRKVHDRGVVHLDLRGGGNIIMRPDGTPGLIDFQSGLVTTHIPLAIVKELEAMDMSGAYKKWLRYQPEAMGEYRREELARVNRLRRFWILHGYCGRRKFRK
;
A
#
# COMPACT_ATOMS: atom_id res chain seq x y z
N MET A 1 1.31 23.85 -2.65
CA MET A 1 1.00 22.45 -2.32
C MET A 1 1.84 21.57 -3.24
N LEU A 2 2.79 20.81 -2.71
CA LEU A 2 3.62 19.91 -3.52
C LEU A 2 2.74 18.75 -3.99
N SER A 3 2.71 18.48 -5.29
CA SER A 3 1.97 17.37 -5.88
C SER A 3 2.93 16.44 -6.61
N ASP A 4 2.69 15.13 -6.47
CA ASP A 4 3.39 14.11 -7.25
C ASP A 4 2.60 13.84 -8.53
N LEU A 5 3.28 13.90 -9.69
CA LEU A 5 2.67 13.72 -11.00
C LEU A 5 2.94 12.30 -11.50
N LYS A 6 1.91 11.48 -11.54
CA LYS A 6 1.97 10.15 -12.18
C LYS A 6 1.58 10.27 -13.64
N ASP A 7 2.55 10.03 -14.54
CA ASP A 7 2.37 10.09 -15.98
C ASP A 7 2.58 8.71 -16.62
N PHE A 8 1.54 8.22 -17.29
CA PHE A 8 1.55 6.97 -18.06
C PHE A 8 1.69 7.20 -19.57
N SER A 9 1.92 8.44 -20.02
CA SER A 9 1.97 8.78 -21.46
C SER A 9 3.09 8.04 -22.20
N CYS A 10 4.22 7.78 -21.51
CA CYS A 10 5.37 7.05 -22.06
C CYS A 10 5.21 5.52 -22.12
N ARG A 11 4.06 4.97 -21.67
CA ARG A 11 3.78 3.54 -21.73
C ARG A 11 3.18 3.13 -23.07
N SER A 12 3.21 1.82 -23.37
CA SER A 12 2.63 1.30 -24.64
C SER A 12 1.17 1.75 -24.79
N TRP A 13 0.70 1.86 -26.03
CA TRP A 13 -0.66 2.30 -26.36
C TRP A 13 -1.74 1.53 -25.57
N PHE A 14 -1.59 0.21 -25.45
CA PHE A 14 -2.49 -0.67 -24.69
C PHE A 14 -2.56 -0.27 -23.21
N VAL A 15 -1.42 -0.08 -22.57
CA VAL A 15 -1.34 0.33 -21.15
C VAL A 15 -1.97 1.70 -20.96
N ARG A 16 -1.69 2.65 -21.86
CA ARG A 16 -2.21 4.01 -21.80
C ARG A 16 -3.71 4.11 -21.99
N LYS A 17 -4.27 3.32 -22.91
CA LYS A 17 -5.70 3.41 -23.27
C LYS A 17 -6.62 2.55 -22.40
N LEU A 18 -6.16 1.41 -21.92
CA LEU A 18 -6.98 0.43 -21.19
C LEU A 18 -6.63 0.32 -19.71
N ILE A 19 -5.35 0.29 -19.35
CA ILE A 19 -4.92 0.02 -17.98
C ILE A 19 -4.84 1.33 -17.17
N ALA A 20 -4.19 2.36 -17.69
CA ALA A 20 -3.99 3.60 -16.97
C ALA A 20 -5.28 4.27 -16.50
N PRO A 21 -6.37 4.39 -17.31
CA PRO A 21 -7.63 4.96 -16.85
C PRO A 21 -8.23 4.23 -15.64
N VAL A 22 -8.11 2.90 -15.61
CA VAL A 22 -8.63 2.06 -14.51
C VAL A 22 -7.80 2.29 -13.25
N LEU A 23 -6.46 2.24 -13.36
CA LEU A 23 -5.56 2.46 -12.23
C LEU A 23 -5.74 3.86 -11.63
N ILE A 24 -5.80 4.89 -12.48
CA ILE A 24 -6.04 6.28 -12.07
C ILE A 24 -7.41 6.41 -11.37
N SER A 25 -8.46 5.80 -11.92
CA SER A 25 -9.79 5.85 -11.32
C SER A 25 -9.81 5.17 -9.94
N ARG A 26 -9.19 4.00 -9.81
CA ARG A 26 -9.06 3.29 -8.53
C ARG A 26 -8.36 4.13 -7.49
N GLU A 27 -7.23 4.75 -7.84
CA GLU A 27 -6.46 5.57 -6.93
C GLU A 27 -7.24 6.81 -6.49
N ILE A 28 -7.89 7.52 -7.40
CA ILE A 28 -8.74 8.67 -7.08
C ILE A 28 -9.89 8.28 -6.14
N VAL A 29 -10.60 7.20 -6.44
CA VAL A 29 -11.73 6.74 -5.62
C VAL A 29 -11.27 6.35 -4.22
N SER A 30 -10.15 5.63 -4.12
CA SER A 30 -9.55 5.25 -2.84
C SER A 30 -9.17 6.48 -2.02
N ILE A 31 -8.42 7.42 -2.59
CA ILE A 31 -7.99 8.65 -1.89
C ILE A 31 -9.19 9.49 -1.45
N ARG A 32 -10.20 9.66 -2.29
CA ARG A 32 -11.42 10.39 -1.92
C ARG A 32 -12.13 9.77 -0.71
N ARG A 33 -12.18 8.44 -0.64
CA ARG A 33 -12.80 7.70 0.45
C ARG A 33 -11.98 7.79 1.75
N LEU A 34 -10.67 7.90 1.63
CA LEU A 34 -9.72 7.99 2.73
C LEU A 34 -9.48 9.43 3.23
N LYS A 35 -10.19 10.39 2.69
CA LYS A 35 -10.06 11.81 3.08
C LYS A 35 -10.22 11.98 4.59
N GLY A 36 -9.35 12.78 5.19
CA GLY A 36 -9.30 13.04 6.65
C GLY A 36 -8.41 12.08 7.43
N ILE A 37 -7.85 11.03 6.81
CA ILE A 37 -6.89 10.14 7.47
C ILE A 37 -5.49 10.76 7.33
N SER A 38 -4.83 11.07 8.45
CA SER A 38 -3.43 11.52 8.45
C SER A 38 -2.51 10.44 7.92
N GLY A 39 -1.51 10.81 7.11
CA GLY A 39 -0.60 9.85 6.44
C GLY A 39 -1.11 9.33 5.11
N ILE A 40 -2.27 9.80 4.65
CA ILE A 40 -2.82 9.53 3.31
C ILE A 40 -2.98 10.86 2.57
N ALA A 41 -2.71 10.90 1.27
CA ALA A 41 -2.97 12.06 0.42
C ALA A 41 -4.44 12.50 0.53
N GLN A 42 -4.67 13.80 0.69
CA GLN A 42 -6.02 14.37 0.81
C GLN A 42 -6.61 14.79 -0.54
N HIS A 43 -5.74 14.94 -1.55
CA HIS A 43 -6.12 15.40 -2.88
C HIS A 43 -5.52 14.50 -3.97
N ALA A 44 -6.38 14.10 -4.90
CA ALA A 44 -5.99 13.42 -6.12
C ALA A 44 -6.91 13.89 -7.26
N VAL A 45 -6.32 14.39 -8.34
CA VAL A 45 -7.04 14.99 -9.47
C VAL A 45 -6.49 14.44 -10.78
N ARG A 46 -7.38 14.00 -11.66
CA ARG A 46 -7.00 13.64 -13.03
C ARG A 46 -6.67 14.91 -13.80
N VAL A 47 -5.45 15.04 -14.30
CA VAL A 47 -4.99 16.18 -15.11
C VAL A 47 -4.93 15.87 -16.60
N GLY A 48 -5.15 14.61 -16.99
CA GLY A 48 -5.19 14.17 -18.38
C GLY A 48 -5.70 12.74 -18.53
N PRO A 49 -5.85 12.24 -19.76
CA PRO A 49 -6.31 10.87 -20.01
C PRO A 49 -5.48 9.80 -19.31
N SER A 50 -4.17 10.04 -19.20
CA SER A 50 -3.18 9.13 -18.61
C SER A 50 -2.38 9.78 -17.49
N MET A 51 -2.85 10.90 -16.91
CA MET A 51 -2.11 11.70 -15.93
C MET A 51 -2.93 11.93 -14.68
N LEU A 52 -2.28 11.82 -13.53
CA LEU A 52 -2.86 12.00 -12.21
C LEU A 52 -1.93 12.86 -11.36
N ALA A 53 -2.44 13.94 -10.79
CA ALA A 53 -1.77 14.71 -9.75
C ALA A 53 -2.28 14.28 -8.38
N ILE A 54 -1.36 13.93 -7.48
CA ILE A 54 -1.66 13.48 -6.11
C ILE A 54 -0.88 14.38 -5.15
N GLU A 55 -1.49 14.68 -4.01
CA GLU A 55 -0.77 15.35 -2.92
C GLU A 55 0.45 14.53 -2.50
N TYR A 56 1.59 15.20 -2.42
CA TYR A 56 2.84 14.58 -2.01
C TYR A 56 2.85 14.34 -0.49
N ILE A 57 3.14 13.12 -0.09
CA ILE A 57 3.38 12.74 1.30
C ILE A 57 4.88 12.84 1.57
N GLU A 58 5.26 13.83 2.37
CA GLU A 58 6.65 14.05 2.73
C GLU A 58 7.19 12.89 3.57
N GLY A 59 8.42 12.46 3.27
CA GLY A 59 9.11 11.42 4.01
C GLY A 59 10.00 10.54 3.13
N ARG A 60 10.44 9.45 3.72
CA ARG A 60 11.27 8.44 3.04
C ARG A 60 10.54 7.11 2.97
N SER A 61 10.60 6.49 1.82
CA SER A 61 10.09 5.12 1.63
C SER A 61 10.82 4.14 2.55
N LEU A 62 10.07 3.25 3.20
CA LEU A 62 10.55 2.37 4.25
C LEU A 62 11.69 1.43 3.81
N ASP A 63 11.80 1.11 2.53
CA ASP A 63 12.89 0.33 1.96
C ASP A 63 14.23 1.12 1.87
N LYS A 64 14.17 2.45 2.01
CA LYS A 64 15.31 3.38 1.98
C LYS A 64 15.67 3.94 3.37
N VAL A 65 14.93 3.56 4.40
CA VAL A 65 15.16 3.98 5.79
C VAL A 65 16.14 3.02 6.44
N ALA A 66 17.03 3.55 7.30
CA ALA A 66 17.93 2.73 8.09
C ALA A 66 17.13 1.77 9.01
N PRO A 67 17.44 0.47 9.04
CA PRO A 67 16.68 -0.49 9.85
C PRO A 67 16.52 -0.09 11.32
N ALA A 68 17.52 0.51 11.92
CA ALA A 68 17.49 0.97 13.31
C ALA A 68 16.47 2.09 13.58
N SER A 69 16.05 2.83 12.55
CA SER A 69 15.01 3.88 12.68
C SER A 69 13.59 3.34 12.69
N VAL A 70 13.39 2.06 12.37
CA VAL A 70 12.06 1.43 12.35
C VAL A 70 11.79 0.82 13.72
N THR A 71 11.13 1.60 14.58
CA THR A 71 10.83 1.20 15.95
C THR A 71 9.54 0.37 16.05
N PRO A 72 9.32 -0.35 17.17
CA PRO A 72 8.04 -1.01 17.42
C PRO A 72 6.86 -0.04 17.35
N GLU A 73 6.98 1.17 17.91
CA GLU A 73 5.93 2.19 17.90
C GLU A 73 5.56 2.63 16.47
N PHE A 74 6.56 2.73 15.58
CA PHE A 74 6.29 3.02 14.17
C PHE A 74 5.46 1.91 13.53
N LEU A 75 5.80 0.65 13.81
CA LEU A 75 5.10 -0.51 13.25
C LEU A 75 3.68 -0.65 13.81
N GLU A 76 3.45 -0.32 15.08
CA GLU A 76 2.12 -0.25 15.68
C GLU A 76 1.26 0.85 15.04
N LYS A 77 1.85 2.04 14.84
CA LYS A 77 1.18 3.13 14.12
C LYS A 77 0.87 2.75 12.67
N LEU A 78 1.74 1.97 12.01
CA LEU A 78 1.48 1.46 10.66
C LEU A 78 0.29 0.51 10.64
N GLU A 79 0.19 -0.43 11.58
CA GLU A 79 -0.98 -1.30 11.71
C GLU A 79 -2.26 -0.48 11.94
N ALA A 80 -2.19 0.50 12.84
CA ALA A 80 -3.33 1.38 13.13
C ALA A 80 -3.76 2.18 11.90
N LEU A 81 -2.81 2.66 11.09
CA LEU A 81 -3.11 3.35 9.84
C LEU A 81 -3.79 2.43 8.82
N ILE A 82 -3.30 1.19 8.67
CA ILE A 82 -3.91 0.20 7.77
C ILE A 82 -5.33 -0.12 8.22
N ARG A 83 -5.58 -0.30 9.52
CA ARG A 83 -6.94 -0.52 10.05
C ARG A 83 -7.87 0.67 9.74
N LYS A 84 -7.41 1.91 9.90
CA LYS A 84 -8.20 3.09 9.51
C LYS A 84 -8.56 3.11 8.02
N VAL A 85 -7.68 2.60 7.16
CA VAL A 85 -7.96 2.43 5.72
C VAL A 85 -9.06 1.39 5.51
N HIS A 86 -8.97 0.25 6.21
CA HIS A 86 -9.98 -0.81 6.18
C HIS A 86 -11.35 -0.34 6.70
N ASP A 87 -11.39 0.43 7.79
CA ASP A 87 -12.61 1.01 8.37
C ASP A 87 -13.34 1.94 7.39
N ARG A 88 -12.62 2.51 6.42
CA ARG A 88 -13.20 3.29 5.32
C ARG A 88 -13.63 2.41 4.13
N GLY A 89 -13.56 1.09 4.26
CA GLY A 89 -13.92 0.13 3.22
C GLY A 89 -12.96 0.18 2.02
N VAL A 90 -11.67 0.34 2.27
CA VAL A 90 -10.61 0.30 1.25
C VAL A 90 -9.54 -0.69 1.69
N VAL A 91 -9.04 -1.51 0.77
CA VAL A 91 -7.84 -2.32 0.94
C VAL A 91 -6.77 -1.88 -0.05
N HIS A 92 -5.50 -1.90 0.35
CA HIS A 92 -4.39 -1.38 -0.46
C HIS A 92 -3.80 -2.41 -1.42
N LEU A 93 -3.64 -3.65 -0.97
CA LEU A 93 -3.16 -4.84 -1.69
C LEU A 93 -1.70 -4.81 -2.19
N ASP A 94 -0.93 -3.77 -1.90
CA ASP A 94 0.50 -3.66 -2.27
C ASP A 94 1.39 -3.10 -1.15
N LEU A 95 1.18 -3.57 0.10
CA LEU A 95 1.97 -3.14 1.26
C LEU A 95 3.15 -4.07 1.58
N ARG A 96 3.30 -5.18 0.84
CA ARG A 96 4.37 -6.16 1.15
C ARG A 96 5.77 -5.70 0.72
N GLY A 97 5.87 -4.85 -0.29
CA GLY A 97 7.07 -4.08 -0.61
C GLY A 97 7.40 -3.08 0.51
N GLY A 98 8.41 -2.29 0.45
CA GLY A 98 8.66 -1.18 1.37
C GLY A 98 8.39 0.17 0.69
N GLY A 99 8.18 0.14 -0.62
CA GLY A 99 8.08 1.31 -1.48
C GLY A 99 6.86 2.18 -1.21
N ASN A 100 5.74 1.55 -0.82
CA ASN A 100 4.45 2.22 -0.62
C ASN A 100 4.19 2.64 0.84
N ILE A 101 5.14 2.40 1.72
CA ILE A 101 5.10 2.82 3.12
C ILE A 101 6.12 3.93 3.30
N ILE A 102 5.69 5.09 3.76
CA ILE A 102 6.53 6.27 3.98
C ILE A 102 6.74 6.46 5.48
N MET A 103 7.97 6.66 5.90
CA MET A 103 8.30 7.21 7.21
C MET A 103 8.36 8.72 7.07
N ARG A 104 7.40 9.42 7.68
CA ARG A 104 7.29 10.87 7.65
C ARG A 104 8.31 11.52 8.59
N PRO A 105 8.61 12.83 8.42
CA PRO A 105 9.58 13.52 9.27
C PRO A 105 9.22 13.52 10.77
N ASP A 106 7.91 13.44 11.08
CA ASP A 106 7.39 13.34 12.46
C ASP A 106 7.43 11.91 13.04
N GLY A 107 8.04 10.96 12.32
CA GLY A 107 8.12 9.55 12.74
C GLY A 107 6.81 8.78 12.62
N THR A 108 5.79 9.34 11.97
CA THR A 108 4.53 8.63 11.72
C THR A 108 4.54 7.95 10.33
N PRO A 109 3.79 6.88 10.13
CA PRO A 109 3.67 6.24 8.82
C PRO A 109 2.74 7.01 7.89
N GLY A 110 3.05 6.92 6.58
CA GLY A 110 2.16 7.27 5.49
C GLY A 110 2.04 6.13 4.50
N LEU A 111 0.93 6.08 3.75
CA LEU A 111 0.71 5.12 2.68
C LEU A 111 0.48 5.87 1.37
N ILE A 112 1.15 5.39 0.32
CA ILE A 112 1.06 5.94 -1.04
C ILE A 112 0.77 4.84 -2.04
N ASP A 113 0.37 5.22 -3.25
CA ASP A 113 0.16 4.33 -4.40
C ASP A 113 -1.00 3.33 -4.22
N PHE A 114 -2.23 3.85 -4.17
CA PHE A 114 -3.46 3.07 -4.09
C PHE A 114 -3.94 2.50 -5.43
N GLN A 115 -3.08 2.37 -6.45
CA GLN A 115 -3.45 1.83 -7.78
C GLN A 115 -3.94 0.38 -7.72
N SER A 116 -3.36 -0.43 -6.82
CA SER A 116 -3.81 -1.78 -6.54
C SER A 116 -5.00 -1.83 -5.59
N GLY A 117 -5.35 -0.69 -4.98
CA GLY A 117 -6.39 -0.58 -3.98
C GLY A 117 -7.77 -0.94 -4.51
N LEU A 118 -8.61 -1.45 -3.63
CA LEU A 118 -9.96 -1.87 -3.93
C LEU A 118 -10.93 -1.34 -2.87
N VAL A 119 -12.05 -0.77 -3.33
CA VAL A 119 -13.17 -0.40 -2.47
C VAL A 119 -14.02 -1.65 -2.22
N THR A 120 -14.27 -1.96 -0.97
CA THR A 120 -14.85 -3.25 -0.54
C THR A 120 -16.36 -3.21 -0.30
N THR A 121 -17.04 -2.08 -0.57
CA THR A 121 -18.45 -1.82 -0.19
C THR A 121 -19.46 -2.88 -0.70
N HIS A 122 -19.16 -3.51 -1.85
CA HIS A 122 -20.05 -4.51 -2.47
C HIS A 122 -19.42 -5.91 -2.50
N ILE A 123 -18.38 -6.12 -1.69
CA ILE A 123 -17.69 -7.42 -1.62
C ILE A 123 -18.21 -8.19 -0.41
N PRO A 124 -18.48 -9.50 -0.53
CA PRO A 124 -18.87 -10.33 0.61
C PRO A 124 -17.85 -10.23 1.76
N LEU A 125 -18.35 -10.11 2.99
CA LEU A 125 -17.53 -9.87 4.19
C LEU A 125 -16.40 -10.90 4.36
N ALA A 126 -16.66 -12.17 4.03
CA ALA A 126 -15.66 -13.23 4.12
C ALA A 126 -14.45 -12.94 3.19
N ILE A 127 -14.69 -12.41 2.00
CA ILE A 127 -13.62 -12.02 1.07
C ILE A 127 -12.91 -10.76 1.56
N VAL A 128 -13.66 -9.78 2.07
CA VAL A 128 -13.07 -8.54 2.62
C VAL A 128 -12.08 -8.87 3.73
N LYS A 129 -12.43 -9.74 4.67
CA LYS A 129 -11.54 -10.16 5.78
C LYS A 129 -10.22 -10.76 5.27
N GLU A 130 -10.26 -11.57 4.21
CA GLU A 130 -9.04 -12.12 3.63
C GLU A 130 -8.19 -11.06 2.90
N LEU A 131 -8.82 -10.10 2.23
CA LEU A 131 -8.12 -8.97 1.60
C LEU A 131 -7.46 -8.06 2.66
N GLU A 132 -8.16 -7.78 3.76
CA GLU A 132 -7.62 -7.05 4.91
C GLU A 132 -6.44 -7.79 5.56
N ALA A 133 -6.56 -9.11 5.73
CA ALA A 133 -5.47 -9.94 6.23
C ALA A 133 -4.24 -9.92 5.29
N MET A 134 -4.46 -9.83 3.98
CA MET A 134 -3.37 -9.65 3.01
C MET A 134 -2.62 -8.34 3.22
N ASP A 135 -3.32 -7.22 3.45
CA ASP A 135 -2.70 -5.93 3.76
C ASP A 135 -1.94 -5.98 5.09
N MET A 136 -2.59 -6.49 6.15
CA MET A 136 -1.97 -6.64 7.47
C MET A 136 -0.71 -7.52 7.41
N SER A 137 -0.71 -8.55 6.55
CA SER A 137 0.49 -9.37 6.34
C SER A 137 1.67 -8.56 5.78
N GLY A 138 1.41 -7.43 5.12
CA GLY A 138 2.43 -6.47 4.70
C GLY A 138 3.12 -5.84 5.91
N ALA A 139 2.35 -5.34 6.90
CA ALA A 139 2.87 -4.79 8.15
C ALA A 139 3.60 -5.88 8.96
N TYR A 140 3.02 -7.08 9.10
CA TYR A 140 3.64 -8.19 9.83
C TYR A 140 4.97 -8.64 9.21
N LYS A 141 5.12 -8.56 7.89
CA LYS A 141 6.40 -8.77 7.23
C LYS A 141 7.44 -7.70 7.62
N LYS A 142 7.01 -6.46 7.93
CA LYS A 142 7.92 -5.42 8.43
C LYS A 142 8.32 -5.70 9.87
N TRP A 143 7.39 -6.14 10.73
CA TRP A 143 7.73 -6.63 12.06
C TRP A 143 8.81 -7.70 12.01
N LEU A 144 8.61 -8.73 11.20
CA LEU A 144 9.57 -9.83 11.07
C LEU A 144 10.95 -9.34 10.59
N ARG A 145 10.97 -8.31 9.72
CA ARG A 145 12.20 -7.79 9.14
C ARG A 145 12.98 -6.86 10.08
N TYR A 146 12.27 -5.98 10.80
CA TYR A 146 12.88 -4.87 11.51
C TYR A 146 12.88 -5.07 13.03
N GLN A 147 11.87 -5.75 13.58
CA GLN A 147 11.66 -5.93 15.01
C GLN A 147 11.17 -7.37 15.32
N PRO A 148 11.94 -8.40 14.95
CA PRO A 148 11.49 -9.79 15.08
C PRO A 148 11.21 -10.20 16.53
N GLU A 149 11.98 -9.69 17.49
CA GLU A 149 11.81 -10.01 18.92
C GLU A 149 10.51 -9.41 19.50
N ALA A 150 10.15 -8.20 19.06
CA ALA A 150 8.95 -7.50 19.53
C ALA A 150 7.67 -7.86 18.72
N MET A 151 7.77 -8.71 17.71
CA MET A 151 6.66 -9.00 16.79
C MET A 151 5.45 -9.65 17.47
N GLY A 152 5.67 -10.49 18.49
CA GLY A 152 4.62 -11.27 19.14
C GLY A 152 4.14 -12.48 18.32
N GLU A 153 3.52 -13.46 19.00
CA GLU A 153 3.14 -14.74 18.39
C GLU A 153 1.97 -14.60 17.40
N TYR A 154 0.93 -13.87 17.78
CA TYR A 154 -0.24 -13.63 16.93
C TYR A 154 0.15 -13.10 15.53
N ARG A 155 1.04 -12.10 15.44
CA ARG A 155 1.49 -11.55 14.16
C ARG A 155 2.26 -12.59 13.33
N ARG A 156 3.05 -13.45 14.00
CA ARG A 156 3.79 -14.55 13.34
C ARG A 156 2.86 -15.58 12.74
N GLU A 157 1.85 -16.01 13.49
CA GLU A 157 0.86 -16.99 13.06
C GLU A 157 0.02 -16.47 11.89
N GLU A 158 -0.50 -15.23 11.99
CA GLU A 158 -1.26 -14.60 10.91
C GLU A 158 -0.42 -14.42 9.64
N LEU A 159 0.83 -13.98 9.77
CA LEU A 159 1.74 -13.91 8.62
C LEU A 159 1.95 -15.28 7.98
N ALA A 160 2.11 -16.32 8.77
CA ALA A 160 2.27 -17.70 8.29
C ALA A 160 0.99 -18.20 7.61
N ARG A 161 -0.20 -17.92 8.19
CA ARG A 161 -1.52 -18.24 7.60
C ARG A 161 -1.68 -17.62 6.23
N VAL A 162 -1.48 -16.31 6.12
CA VAL A 162 -1.62 -15.60 4.85
C VAL A 162 -0.57 -16.06 3.82
N ASN A 163 0.65 -16.36 4.26
CA ASN A 163 1.69 -16.87 3.37
C ASN A 163 1.32 -18.26 2.79
N ARG A 164 0.66 -19.13 3.58
CA ARG A 164 0.14 -20.42 3.07
C ARG A 164 -0.94 -20.20 2.03
N LEU A 165 -1.95 -19.36 2.31
CA LEU A 165 -3.02 -19.04 1.35
C LEU A 165 -2.48 -18.49 0.03
N ARG A 166 -1.49 -17.61 0.08
CA ARG A 166 -0.86 -17.04 -1.13
C ARG A 166 -0.16 -18.05 -2.03
N ARG A 167 0.30 -19.18 -1.51
CA ARG A 167 0.89 -20.26 -2.33
C ARG A 167 -0.14 -20.92 -3.25
N PHE A 168 -1.40 -20.93 -2.83
CA PHE A 168 -2.51 -21.50 -3.61
C PHE A 168 -3.13 -20.48 -4.58
N TRP A 169 -2.90 -19.18 -4.39
CA TRP A 169 -3.35 -18.17 -5.33
C TRP A 169 -2.40 -18.12 -6.53
N ILE A 170 -2.90 -18.59 -7.70
CA ILE A 170 -2.19 -18.61 -9.00
C ILE A 170 -1.84 -17.19 -9.51
N LEU A 171 -2.39 -16.14 -8.93
CA LEU A 171 -1.90 -14.77 -9.05
C LEU A 171 -0.60 -14.63 -8.26
N HIS A 172 0.43 -15.34 -8.68
CA HIS A 172 1.82 -14.96 -8.41
C HIS A 172 2.02 -13.61 -9.07
N GLY A 173 1.69 -12.66 -8.28
CA GLY A 173 1.69 -11.29 -8.49
C GLY A 173 2.49 -10.78 -9.62
N TYR A 174 2.04 -9.72 -10.16
CA TYR A 174 2.81 -8.72 -10.84
C TYR A 174 4.29 -8.96 -10.67
N CYS A 175 4.89 -9.37 -11.75
CA CYS A 175 6.28 -9.71 -11.94
C CYS A 175 7.20 -8.80 -11.12
N GLY A 176 7.63 -9.27 -9.97
CA GLY A 176 8.71 -8.65 -9.25
C GLY A 176 9.88 -8.59 -10.22
N ARG A 177 10.26 -7.41 -10.63
CA ARG A 177 11.47 -7.19 -11.42
C ARG A 177 12.61 -7.88 -10.68
N ARG A 178 13.00 -9.07 -11.14
CA ARG A 178 14.32 -9.61 -10.87
C ARG A 178 15.30 -8.55 -11.40
N LYS A 179 15.87 -7.76 -10.50
CA LYS A 179 17.09 -7.03 -10.83
C LYS A 179 18.13 -8.09 -11.16
N PHE A 180 18.38 -8.31 -12.43
CA PHE A 180 19.62 -8.94 -12.87
C PHE A 180 20.76 -8.08 -12.35
N ARG A 181 21.47 -8.59 -11.34
CA ARG A 181 22.79 -8.09 -10.99
C ARG A 181 23.72 -8.47 -12.14
N LYS A 182 24.27 -7.51 -12.84
CA LYS A 182 25.61 -7.58 -13.41
C LYS A 182 26.55 -6.82 -12.52
#